data_9e8c73a8a91d403ae6bc7cde8ed5db07
#
_entry.id   9e8c73a8a91d403ae6bc7cde8ed5db07
#
_cell.length_a   1.000
_cell.length_b   1.000
_cell.length_c   1.000
_cell.angle_alpha   90.00
_cell.angle_beta   90.00
_cell.angle_gamma   90.00
#
_symmetry.space_group_name_H-M   'P 1'
#
loop_
_entity.id
_entity.type
_entity.pdbx_description
1 polymer ?
#
loop_
_entity_poly.entity_id
_entity_poly.type
_entity_poly.pdbx_seq_one_letter_code
_entity_poly.pdbx_strand_id
1 'polypeptide(L)'
;PFGAKIPKNSFIDNDEKLIEEYELLDQLKTAVQAGKKDNAKSNLNALGIEIEPLTNKREYNSIKEQFLDNRSQHHMDEYKNYKIKKIYTLQNNSVTKKFKQKGESLPPVYNLWHGSKNCNILSIIINGLIVPPYNAGHVTGRKFGNGIYAGSSSTKSLNYSTGCYNETTKYQSNNKSFFLFLVKFGMGNIFDTFYETPQGPPKGYNSIWAHTKTEENEGELLDDEFIVYDPGQAKVTHLIELRKVV
;
A
#
# COMPACT_ATOMS: atom_id res chain seq x y z
N PRO A 1 -24.62 39.28 -13.86
CA PRO A 1 -23.30 39.78 -13.59
C PRO A 1 -22.50 38.70 -12.89
N PHE A 2 -21.86 37.81 -13.67
CA PHE A 2 -20.97 36.77 -13.18
C PHE A 2 -19.55 37.30 -13.29
N GLY A 3 -19.07 37.94 -12.25
CA GLY A 3 -17.72 38.49 -12.16
C GLY A 3 -16.97 38.02 -10.93
N ALA A 4 -17.11 36.74 -10.53
CA ALA A 4 -16.23 36.17 -9.53
C ALA A 4 -14.83 36.02 -10.17
N LYS A 5 -13.86 36.80 -9.70
CA LYS A 5 -12.45 36.61 -10.09
C LYS A 5 -12.03 35.23 -9.63
N ILE A 6 -11.81 34.31 -10.57
CA ILE A 6 -11.23 33.01 -10.29
C ILE A 6 -9.83 33.28 -9.70
N PRO A 7 -9.53 32.82 -8.50
CA PRO A 7 -8.18 32.97 -7.91
C PRO A 7 -7.12 32.43 -8.86
N LYS A 8 -5.99 33.11 -9.00
CA LYS A 8 -4.88 32.66 -9.89
C LYS A 8 -4.37 31.24 -9.61
N ASN A 9 -4.58 30.74 -8.39
CA ASN A 9 -4.19 29.38 -7.97
C ASN A 9 -5.20 28.29 -8.33
N SER A 10 -6.31 28.64 -9.03
CA SER A 10 -7.36 27.68 -9.39
C SER A 10 -7.15 27.04 -10.77
N PHE A 11 -6.08 27.41 -11.48
CA PHE A 11 -5.77 26.79 -12.77
C PHE A 11 -4.85 25.58 -12.56
N ILE A 12 -5.27 24.46 -13.12
CA ILE A 12 -4.43 23.27 -13.29
C ILE A 12 -3.50 23.59 -14.47
N ASP A 13 -2.31 24.09 -14.17
CA ASP A 13 -1.33 24.57 -15.14
C ASP A 13 -0.07 23.69 -15.21
N ASN A 14 -0.02 22.65 -14.40
CA ASN A 14 1.05 21.65 -14.39
C ASN A 14 0.53 20.29 -13.89
N ASP A 15 1.33 19.25 -14.13
CA ASP A 15 0.98 17.87 -13.76
C ASP A 15 0.85 17.69 -12.25
N GLU A 16 1.59 18.41 -11.43
CA GLU A 16 1.50 18.33 -9.96
C GLU A 16 0.11 18.77 -9.47
N LYS A 17 -0.40 19.90 -9.94
CA LYS A 17 -1.75 20.36 -9.59
C LYS A 17 -2.85 19.45 -10.12
N LEU A 18 -2.65 18.90 -11.31
CA LEU A 18 -3.58 17.92 -11.87
C LEU A 18 -3.69 16.69 -10.97
N ILE A 19 -2.61 16.26 -10.41
CA ILE A 19 -2.51 15.13 -9.50
C ILE A 19 -3.16 15.45 -8.16
N GLU A 20 -2.86 16.62 -7.59
CA GLU A 20 -3.51 17.06 -6.34
C GLU A 20 -5.04 17.08 -6.49
N GLU A 21 -5.55 17.53 -7.63
CA GLU A 21 -6.97 17.52 -7.92
C GLU A 21 -7.53 16.09 -8.10
N TYR A 22 -6.80 15.19 -8.76
CA TYR A 22 -7.20 13.80 -8.85
C TYR A 22 -7.21 13.12 -7.48
N GLU A 23 -6.21 13.37 -6.63
CA GLU A 23 -6.19 12.86 -5.25
C GLU A 23 -7.36 13.42 -4.44
N LEU A 24 -7.67 14.71 -4.59
CA LEU A 24 -8.81 15.36 -3.94
C LEU A 24 -10.14 14.76 -4.41
N LEU A 25 -10.30 14.55 -5.71
CA LEU A 25 -11.49 13.91 -6.27
C LEU A 25 -11.67 12.47 -5.77
N ASP A 26 -10.60 11.70 -5.66
CA ASP A 26 -10.67 10.33 -5.14
C ASP A 26 -10.98 10.32 -3.63
N GLN A 27 -10.42 11.29 -2.87
CA GLN A 27 -10.78 11.51 -1.47
C GLN A 27 -12.26 11.88 -1.30
N LEU A 28 -12.76 12.82 -2.13
CA LEU A 28 -14.17 13.23 -2.11
C LEU A 28 -15.09 12.08 -2.50
N LYS A 29 -14.75 11.34 -3.54
CA LYS A 29 -15.50 10.14 -3.96
C LYS A 29 -15.56 9.11 -2.85
N THR A 30 -14.43 8.86 -2.19
CA THR A 30 -14.31 7.95 -1.04
C THR A 30 -15.13 8.46 0.15
N ALA A 31 -15.06 9.77 0.46
CA ALA A 31 -15.83 10.38 1.54
C ALA A 31 -17.35 10.35 1.27
N VAL A 32 -17.77 10.59 0.04
CA VAL A 32 -19.18 10.50 -0.38
C VAL A 32 -19.69 9.06 -0.27
N GLN A 33 -18.89 8.08 -0.64
CA GLN A 33 -19.20 6.66 -0.49
C GLN A 33 -19.29 6.26 0.99
N ALA A 34 -18.39 6.78 1.83
CA ALA A 34 -18.36 6.53 3.27
C ALA A 34 -19.41 7.32 4.06
N GLY A 35 -19.88 8.45 3.54
CA GLY A 35 -20.81 9.37 4.24
C GLY A 35 -22.22 8.82 4.46
N LYS A 36 -22.55 7.67 3.89
CA LYS A 36 -23.80 6.90 4.20
C LYS A 36 -23.52 5.90 5.33
N LYS A 37 -23.18 6.42 6.50
CA LYS A 37 -22.70 5.65 7.66
C LYS A 37 -23.59 4.47 8.07
N ASP A 38 -24.90 4.59 7.96
CA ASP A 38 -25.83 3.57 8.42
C ASP A 38 -25.87 2.30 7.55
N ASN A 39 -25.27 2.35 6.35
CA ASN A 39 -25.27 1.23 5.40
C ASN A 39 -23.86 0.81 4.93
N ALA A 40 -22.77 1.33 5.52
CA ALA A 40 -21.42 1.05 5.01
C ALA A 40 -21.08 -0.45 5.02
N LYS A 41 -21.41 -1.16 6.10
CA LYS A 41 -21.19 -2.61 6.19
C LYS A 41 -22.08 -3.37 5.20
N SER A 42 -23.35 -2.97 5.06
CA SER A 42 -24.29 -3.54 4.08
C SER A 42 -23.80 -3.32 2.65
N ASN A 43 -23.28 -2.12 2.35
CA ASN A 43 -22.75 -1.81 1.03
C ASN A 43 -21.50 -2.62 0.68
N LEU A 44 -20.58 -2.81 1.64
CA LEU A 44 -19.39 -3.66 1.44
C LEU A 44 -19.79 -5.12 1.23
N ASN A 45 -20.73 -5.64 2.05
CA ASN A 45 -21.23 -7.00 1.89
C ASN A 45 -21.89 -7.21 0.53
N ALA A 46 -22.65 -6.22 0.03
CA ALA A 46 -23.24 -6.28 -1.31
C ALA A 46 -22.19 -6.34 -2.44
N LEU A 47 -20.97 -5.83 -2.19
CA LEU A 47 -19.82 -5.95 -3.07
C LEU A 47 -19.02 -7.25 -2.87
N GLY A 48 -19.49 -8.12 -1.95
CA GLY A 48 -18.78 -9.34 -1.58
C GLY A 48 -17.48 -9.07 -0.81
N ILE A 49 -17.48 -8.00 0.01
CA ILE A 49 -16.36 -7.59 0.84
C ILE A 49 -16.74 -7.70 2.31
N GLU A 50 -15.95 -8.43 3.07
CA GLU A 50 -16.11 -8.61 4.50
C GLU A 50 -14.87 -8.10 5.23
N ILE A 51 -15.10 -7.26 6.26
CA ILE A 51 -14.05 -6.74 7.15
C ILE A 51 -14.52 -6.99 8.57
N GLU A 52 -13.80 -7.85 9.27
CA GLU A 52 -14.14 -8.21 10.65
C GLU A 52 -12.93 -8.10 11.56
N PRO A 53 -13.12 -7.69 12.83
CA PRO A 53 -12.03 -7.74 13.79
C PRO A 53 -11.47 -9.14 13.91
N LEU A 54 -10.16 -9.29 13.85
CA LEU A 54 -9.50 -10.58 14.04
C LEU A 54 -9.65 -11.03 15.50
N THR A 55 -10.39 -12.11 15.70
CA THR A 55 -10.67 -12.70 17.02
C THR A 55 -9.79 -13.89 17.35
N ASN A 56 -9.19 -14.52 16.34
CA ASN A 56 -8.27 -15.64 16.52
C ASN A 56 -6.98 -15.15 17.18
N LYS A 57 -6.78 -15.51 18.45
CA LYS A 57 -5.61 -15.09 19.25
C LYS A 57 -4.28 -15.57 18.69
N ARG A 58 -4.24 -16.79 18.14
CA ARG A 58 -3.00 -17.37 17.57
C ARG A 58 -2.57 -16.57 16.35
N GLU A 59 -3.49 -16.33 15.43
CA GLU A 59 -3.23 -15.52 14.22
C GLU A 59 -2.89 -14.08 14.58
N TYR A 60 -3.62 -13.46 15.52
CA TYR A 60 -3.31 -12.12 16.02
C TYR A 60 -1.87 -12.03 16.55
N ASN A 61 -1.45 -12.97 17.39
CA ASN A 61 -0.10 -12.99 17.94
C ASN A 61 0.96 -13.21 16.85
N SER A 62 0.70 -14.10 15.89
CA SER A 62 1.60 -14.34 14.76
C SER A 62 1.81 -13.07 13.91
N ILE A 63 0.73 -12.34 13.58
CA ILE A 63 0.84 -11.07 12.85
C ILE A 63 1.55 -10.01 13.67
N LYS A 64 1.29 -9.95 14.98
CA LYS A 64 1.97 -9.02 15.88
C LYS A 64 3.47 -9.31 15.98
N GLU A 65 3.85 -10.56 16.11
CA GLU A 65 5.26 -11.00 16.09
C GLU A 65 5.91 -10.64 14.76
N GLN A 66 5.28 -10.98 13.64
CA GLN A 66 5.77 -10.61 12.32
C GLN A 66 5.94 -9.09 12.16
N PHE A 67 5.02 -8.28 12.70
CA PHE A 67 5.15 -6.81 12.67
C PHE A 67 6.36 -6.33 13.47
N LEU A 68 6.65 -6.95 14.61
CA LEU A 68 7.76 -6.55 15.49
C LEU A 68 9.11 -7.03 14.96
N ASP A 69 9.17 -8.27 14.48
CA ASP A 69 10.41 -8.92 14.01
C ASP A 69 10.86 -8.35 12.66
N ASN A 70 9.92 -7.92 11.83
CA ASN A 70 10.19 -7.34 10.50
C ASN A 70 10.40 -5.82 10.53
N ARG A 71 10.78 -5.26 11.65
CA ARG A 71 11.14 -3.84 11.74
C ARG A 71 12.51 -3.61 11.11
N SER A 72 12.59 -2.66 10.20
CA SER A 72 13.86 -2.19 9.66
C SER A 72 14.67 -1.44 10.71
N GLN A 73 15.95 -1.73 10.79
CA GLN A 73 16.88 -0.98 11.66
C GLN A 73 16.99 0.49 11.22
N HIS A 74 16.86 0.77 9.93
CA HIS A 74 16.94 2.11 9.35
C HIS A 74 15.78 3.02 9.74
N HIS A 75 14.64 2.43 10.15
CA HIS A 75 13.42 3.16 10.51
C HIS A 75 13.00 2.94 11.97
N MET A 76 13.85 2.31 12.78
CA MET A 76 13.50 1.91 14.15
C MET A 76 13.19 3.10 15.05
N ASP A 77 13.99 4.15 15.00
CA ASP A 77 13.82 5.31 15.87
C ASP A 77 12.55 6.11 15.58
N GLU A 78 12.16 6.18 14.33
CA GLU A 78 10.96 6.88 13.88
C GLU A 78 9.67 6.15 14.29
N TYR A 79 9.69 4.81 14.24
CA TYR A 79 8.50 3.98 14.39
C TYR A 79 8.46 3.11 15.65
N LYS A 80 9.46 3.21 16.54
CA LYS A 80 9.48 2.47 17.83
C LYS A 80 8.22 2.68 18.67
N ASN A 81 7.61 3.87 18.57
CA ASN A 81 6.42 4.26 19.31
C ASN A 81 5.10 3.88 18.63
N TYR A 82 5.15 3.23 17.45
CA TYR A 82 3.94 2.75 16.80
C TYR A 82 3.58 1.36 17.31
N LYS A 83 2.33 1.20 17.74
CA LYS A 83 1.78 -0.07 18.25
C LYS A 83 0.52 -0.44 17.51
N ILE A 84 0.33 -1.74 17.34
CA ILE A 84 -0.92 -2.28 16.81
C ILE A 84 -2.05 -1.93 17.78
N LYS A 85 -3.06 -1.25 17.27
CA LYS A 85 -4.30 -0.95 17.97
C LYS A 85 -5.34 -2.03 17.72
N LYS A 86 -5.49 -2.46 16.45
CA LYS A 86 -6.44 -3.47 16.03
C LYS A 86 -5.99 -4.13 14.73
N ILE A 87 -6.36 -5.39 14.56
CA ILE A 87 -6.20 -6.13 13.31
C ILE A 87 -7.58 -6.54 12.83
N TYR A 88 -7.81 -6.39 11.52
CA TYR A 88 -9.02 -6.83 10.86
C TYR A 88 -8.66 -7.85 9.78
N THR A 89 -9.45 -8.91 9.68
CA THR A 89 -9.45 -9.76 8.49
C THR A 89 -10.14 -9.03 7.35
N LEU A 90 -9.63 -9.19 6.15
CA LEU A 90 -10.22 -8.64 4.94
C LEU A 90 -10.46 -9.75 3.91
N GLN A 91 -11.70 -9.95 3.54
CA GLN A 91 -12.09 -10.82 2.45
C GLN A 91 -12.77 -9.99 1.36
N ASN A 92 -12.29 -10.14 0.13
CA ASN A 92 -12.88 -9.54 -1.05
C ASN A 92 -12.99 -10.63 -2.11
N ASN A 93 -14.22 -10.99 -2.46
CA ASN A 93 -14.50 -12.12 -3.34
C ASN A 93 -13.91 -11.92 -4.75
N SER A 94 -13.97 -10.70 -5.27
CA SER A 94 -13.41 -10.36 -6.59
C SER A 94 -11.89 -10.51 -6.60
N VAL A 95 -11.21 -9.91 -5.60
CA VAL A 95 -9.74 -10.01 -5.44
C VAL A 95 -9.32 -11.44 -5.19
N THR A 96 -10.05 -12.16 -4.34
CA THR A 96 -9.76 -13.58 -4.05
C THR A 96 -9.87 -14.45 -5.29
N LYS A 97 -10.90 -14.22 -6.13
CA LYS A 97 -11.07 -14.94 -7.40
C LYS A 97 -9.90 -14.70 -8.35
N LYS A 98 -9.50 -13.45 -8.53
CA LYS A 98 -8.34 -13.10 -9.38
C LYS A 98 -7.04 -13.74 -8.87
N PHE A 99 -6.83 -13.68 -7.55
CA PHE A 99 -5.64 -14.26 -6.91
C PHE A 99 -5.59 -15.78 -7.05
N LYS A 100 -6.72 -16.48 -6.88
CA LYS A 100 -6.80 -17.92 -7.12
C LYS A 100 -6.47 -18.30 -8.56
N GLN A 101 -6.90 -17.48 -9.52
CA GLN A 101 -6.66 -17.73 -10.93
C GLN A 101 -5.21 -17.43 -11.35
N LYS A 102 -4.53 -16.49 -10.72
CA LYS A 102 -3.21 -16.01 -11.11
C LYS A 102 -2.16 -16.19 -10.01
N GLY A 103 -2.35 -15.60 -8.84
CA GLY A 103 -1.34 -15.56 -7.79
C GLY A 103 -1.03 -16.91 -7.19
N GLU A 104 -2.03 -17.76 -6.95
CA GLU A 104 -1.84 -19.11 -6.42
C GLU A 104 -1.14 -20.05 -7.43
N SER A 105 -1.23 -19.77 -8.72
CA SER A 105 -0.52 -20.52 -9.77
C SER A 105 0.93 -20.10 -9.95
N LEU A 106 1.39 -19.09 -9.20
CA LEU A 106 2.73 -18.51 -9.26
C LEU A 106 3.47 -18.65 -7.90
N PRO A 107 3.79 -19.88 -7.46
CA PRO A 107 4.60 -20.05 -6.26
C PRO A 107 6.04 -19.55 -6.48
N PRO A 108 6.74 -19.10 -5.42
CA PRO A 108 6.29 -19.02 -4.03
C PRO A 108 5.30 -17.91 -3.78
N VAL A 109 4.46 -18.07 -2.73
CA VAL A 109 3.55 -17.02 -2.26
C VAL A 109 4.11 -16.43 -0.98
N TYR A 110 4.40 -15.13 -1.00
CA TYR A 110 4.95 -14.40 0.15
C TYR A 110 3.87 -13.59 0.87
N ASN A 111 4.00 -13.49 2.20
CA ASN A 111 3.22 -12.56 3.02
C ASN A 111 4.07 -11.33 3.27
N LEU A 112 3.62 -10.18 2.79
CA LEU A 112 4.39 -8.94 2.75
C LEU A 112 3.58 -7.78 3.33
N TRP A 113 4.28 -6.68 3.66
CA TRP A 113 3.68 -5.46 4.15
C TRP A 113 3.47 -4.46 3.02
N HIS A 114 2.31 -3.82 3.01
CA HIS A 114 2.03 -2.72 2.10
C HIS A 114 1.47 -1.53 2.87
N GLY A 115 2.10 -0.37 2.70
CA GLY A 115 1.65 0.91 3.26
C GLY A 115 1.10 1.81 2.17
N SER A 116 0.07 2.56 2.52
CA SER A 116 -0.51 3.57 1.63
C SER A 116 -1.12 4.71 2.45
N LYS A 117 -1.30 5.87 1.82
CA LYS A 117 -1.98 7.02 2.46
C LYS A 117 -3.39 6.62 2.91
N ASN A 118 -3.87 7.23 4.02
CA ASN A 118 -5.18 6.90 4.58
C ASN A 118 -6.34 7.11 3.58
N CYS A 119 -6.22 8.05 2.66
CA CYS A 119 -7.22 8.30 1.62
C CYS A 119 -7.39 7.11 0.65
N ASN A 120 -6.38 6.29 0.47
CA ASN A 120 -6.41 5.14 -0.44
C ASN A 120 -6.97 3.87 0.21
N ILE A 121 -7.11 3.83 1.53
CA ILE A 121 -7.47 2.61 2.27
C ILE A 121 -8.78 2.01 1.75
N LEU A 122 -9.82 2.82 1.60
CA LEU A 122 -11.12 2.33 1.13
C LEU A 122 -11.05 1.84 -0.32
N SER A 123 -10.32 2.55 -1.18
CA SER A 123 -10.12 2.12 -2.57
C SER A 123 -9.40 0.77 -2.65
N ILE A 124 -8.36 0.57 -1.83
CA ILE A 124 -7.63 -0.71 -1.76
C ILE A 124 -8.53 -1.84 -1.24
N ILE A 125 -9.37 -1.57 -0.25
CA ILE A 125 -10.34 -2.53 0.28
C ILE A 125 -11.32 -2.98 -0.82
N ILE A 126 -11.81 -2.03 -1.61
CA ILE A 126 -12.82 -2.30 -2.66
C ILE A 126 -12.20 -2.94 -3.89
N ASN A 127 -11.10 -2.41 -4.37
CA ASN A 127 -10.54 -2.77 -5.67
C ASN A 127 -9.36 -3.75 -5.58
N GLY A 128 -8.79 -3.94 -4.39
CA GLY A 128 -7.48 -4.55 -4.21
C GLY A 128 -6.35 -3.60 -4.59
N LEU A 129 -5.13 -4.11 -4.57
CA LEU A 129 -3.98 -3.38 -5.09
C LEU A 129 -4.01 -3.39 -6.62
N ILE A 130 -3.74 -2.26 -7.21
CA ILE A 130 -3.71 -2.07 -8.66
C ILE A 130 -2.32 -1.66 -9.12
N VAL A 131 -1.98 -1.96 -10.36
CA VAL A 131 -0.83 -1.36 -11.02
C VAL A 131 -1.22 0.08 -11.36
N PRO A 132 -0.53 1.10 -10.81
CA PRO A 132 -0.89 2.49 -11.09
C PRO A 132 -0.77 2.81 -12.58
N PRO A 133 -1.66 3.65 -13.15
CA PRO A 133 -1.50 4.12 -14.52
C PRO A 133 -0.12 4.76 -14.74
N TYR A 134 0.42 4.64 -15.96
CA TYR A 134 1.78 5.14 -16.27
C TYR A 134 1.94 6.64 -16.05
N ASN A 135 0.86 7.38 -16.21
CA ASN A 135 0.74 8.83 -16.03
C ASN A 135 0.23 9.24 -14.63
N ALA A 136 0.11 8.31 -13.69
CA ALA A 136 -0.20 8.65 -12.31
C ALA A 136 1.01 9.36 -11.69
N GLY A 137 0.86 10.66 -11.41
CA GLY A 137 1.97 11.56 -11.13
C GLY A 137 2.65 11.41 -9.78
N HIS A 138 2.06 10.73 -8.81
CA HIS A 138 2.64 10.52 -7.47
C HIS A 138 2.87 9.06 -7.14
N VAL A 139 3.34 8.31 -8.09
CA VAL A 139 3.91 6.99 -7.79
C VAL A 139 5.37 7.22 -7.44
N THR A 140 5.64 7.44 -6.16
CA THR A 140 7.00 7.42 -5.64
C THR A 140 7.58 6.01 -5.83
N GLY A 141 8.80 5.94 -6.35
CA GLY A 141 9.57 4.70 -6.33
C GLY A 141 9.25 3.71 -7.45
N ARG A 142 9.25 4.15 -8.71
CA ARG A 142 9.21 3.21 -9.87
C ARG A 142 10.58 2.69 -10.28
N LYS A 143 11.50 2.56 -9.32
CA LYS A 143 12.84 2.05 -9.56
C LYS A 143 12.86 0.68 -10.26
N PHE A 144 11.83 -0.11 -10.03
CA PHE A 144 11.66 -1.45 -10.59
C PHE A 144 10.45 -1.56 -11.54
N GLY A 145 10.13 -0.47 -12.23
CA GLY A 145 9.06 -0.42 -13.20
C GLY A 145 7.66 -0.20 -12.62
N ASN A 146 6.66 -0.24 -13.49
CA ASN A 146 5.27 0.04 -13.15
C ASN A 146 4.57 -1.21 -12.58
N GLY A 147 4.68 -1.41 -11.29
CA GLY A 147 4.18 -2.57 -10.56
C GLY A 147 3.47 -2.24 -9.25
N ILE A 148 3.07 -3.27 -8.55
CA ILE A 148 2.55 -3.24 -7.19
C ILE A 148 3.70 -3.60 -6.26
N TYR A 149 4.03 -2.71 -5.34
CA TYR A 149 5.17 -2.81 -4.44
C TYR A 149 4.74 -3.23 -3.05
N ALA A 150 5.50 -4.11 -2.43
CA ALA A 150 5.39 -4.47 -1.02
C ALA A 150 6.78 -4.74 -0.44
N GLY A 151 6.90 -4.75 0.88
CA GLY A 151 8.17 -4.97 1.57
C GLY A 151 8.11 -6.08 2.59
N SER A 152 9.26 -6.67 2.90
CA SER A 152 9.41 -7.53 4.07
C SER A 152 9.36 -6.71 5.37
N SER A 153 9.82 -5.46 5.33
CA SER A 153 9.87 -4.56 6.50
C SER A 153 8.53 -3.86 6.78
N SER A 154 8.02 -4.05 7.98
CA SER A 154 6.80 -3.40 8.47
C SER A 154 6.97 -1.88 8.63
N THR A 155 8.14 -1.43 9.12
CA THR A 155 8.44 0.00 9.35
C THR A 155 8.72 0.74 8.05
N LYS A 156 9.39 0.12 7.07
CA LYS A 156 9.52 0.68 5.73
C LYS A 156 8.15 0.93 5.11
N SER A 157 7.26 -0.05 5.18
CA SER A 157 5.90 0.07 4.67
C SER A 157 5.10 1.16 5.40
N LEU A 158 5.36 1.38 6.69
CA LEU A 158 4.71 2.42 7.49
C LEU A 158 5.06 3.84 7.01
N ASN A 159 6.25 4.06 6.43
CA ASN A 159 6.63 5.34 5.82
C ASN A 159 5.60 5.82 4.78
N TYR A 160 5.07 4.89 3.98
CA TYR A 160 4.06 5.23 2.97
C TYR A 160 2.69 5.55 3.58
N SER A 161 2.41 5.07 4.79
CA SER A 161 1.16 5.37 5.50
C SER A 161 1.24 6.67 6.27
N THR A 162 2.42 7.08 6.74
CA THR A 162 2.64 8.30 7.52
C THR A 162 2.97 9.52 6.67
N GLY A 163 3.32 9.33 5.40
CA GLY A 163 3.71 10.40 4.48
C GLY A 163 5.11 10.95 4.72
N CYS A 164 5.96 10.26 5.49
CA CYS A 164 7.31 10.75 5.86
C CYS A 164 8.29 10.84 4.67
N TYR A 165 7.97 10.31 3.50
CA TYR A 165 8.84 10.41 2.33
C TYR A 165 8.91 11.81 1.69
N ASN A 166 7.99 12.71 2.00
CA ASN A 166 8.03 14.10 1.52
C ASN A 166 8.26 15.04 2.70
N GLU A 167 9.48 15.51 2.89
CA GLU A 167 9.83 16.52 3.89
C GLU A 167 9.03 17.82 3.75
N THR A 168 8.48 18.09 2.56
CA THR A 168 7.67 19.27 2.26
C THR A 168 6.21 19.13 2.69
N THR A 169 5.72 17.93 2.88
CA THR A 169 4.40 17.67 3.43
C THR A 169 4.53 16.84 4.70
N LYS A 170 5.11 17.43 5.75
CA LYS A 170 4.76 17.02 7.10
C LYS A 170 3.26 17.32 7.27
N TYR A 171 2.43 16.49 6.68
CA TYR A 171 1.06 16.36 7.12
C TYR A 171 1.18 15.93 8.58
N GLN A 172 1.16 16.91 9.47
CA GLN A 172 0.71 16.70 10.83
C GLN A 172 -0.75 16.29 10.68
N SER A 173 -0.93 15.05 10.21
CA SER A 173 -2.26 14.48 10.17
C SER A 173 -2.68 14.41 11.62
N ASN A 174 -3.74 15.14 11.97
CA ASN A 174 -4.47 14.95 13.23
C ASN A 174 -5.02 13.51 13.33
N ASN A 175 -4.65 12.65 12.40
CA ASN A 175 -4.99 11.25 12.35
C ASN A 175 -4.28 10.53 13.49
N LYS A 176 -5.07 10.09 14.45
CA LYS A 176 -4.61 9.26 15.56
C LYS A 176 -4.35 7.80 15.16
N SER A 177 -4.65 7.42 13.92
CA SER A 177 -4.51 6.04 13.41
C SER A 177 -3.87 6.03 12.04
N PHE A 178 -2.99 5.05 11.83
CA PHE A 178 -2.33 4.73 10.56
C PHE A 178 -2.64 3.29 10.21
N PHE A 179 -2.55 2.94 8.93
CA PHE A 179 -2.94 1.62 8.47
C PHE A 179 -1.84 0.98 7.63
N LEU A 180 -1.66 -0.32 7.84
CA LEU A 180 -0.88 -1.20 6.99
C LEU A 180 -1.78 -2.32 6.47
N PHE A 181 -1.44 -2.84 5.32
CA PHE A 181 -2.01 -4.09 4.81
C PHE A 181 -0.99 -5.21 4.93
N LEU A 182 -1.47 -6.39 5.30
CA LEU A 182 -0.77 -7.64 5.06
C LEU A 182 -1.30 -8.20 3.74
N VAL A 183 -0.39 -8.49 2.82
CA VAL A 183 -0.72 -8.87 1.46
C VAL A 183 -0.03 -10.18 1.09
N LYS A 184 -0.70 -11.01 0.29
CA LYS A 184 -0.09 -12.18 -0.36
C LYS A 184 0.33 -11.81 -1.77
N PHE A 185 1.58 -12.12 -2.12
CA PHE A 185 2.10 -11.99 -3.47
C PHE A 185 2.45 -13.36 -4.03
N GLY A 186 1.84 -13.71 -5.17
CA GLY A 186 2.27 -14.84 -5.99
C GLY A 186 3.43 -14.39 -6.87
N MET A 187 4.63 -14.84 -6.53
CA MET A 187 5.87 -14.32 -7.10
C MET A 187 6.21 -14.97 -8.45
N GLY A 188 5.95 -16.27 -8.59
CA GLY A 188 6.32 -17.02 -9.80
C GLY A 188 7.83 -17.05 -10.01
N ASN A 189 8.26 -16.88 -11.25
CA ASN A 189 9.67 -16.76 -11.59
C ASN A 189 10.17 -15.37 -11.18
N ILE A 190 11.07 -15.33 -10.20
CA ILE A 190 11.54 -14.10 -9.55
C ILE A 190 12.84 -13.65 -10.22
N PHE A 191 12.91 -12.37 -10.59
CA PHE A 191 14.14 -11.70 -10.96
C PHE A 191 14.75 -11.04 -9.74
N ASP A 192 15.88 -11.58 -9.28
CA ASP A 192 16.63 -11.04 -8.16
C ASP A 192 17.57 -9.95 -8.66
N THR A 193 17.57 -8.78 -7.98
CA THR A 193 18.42 -7.65 -8.38
C THR A 193 18.80 -6.77 -7.20
N PHE A 194 19.98 -6.16 -7.30
CA PHE A 194 20.46 -5.08 -6.42
C PHE A 194 20.32 -3.70 -7.10
N TYR A 195 20.07 -3.69 -8.41
CA TYR A 195 20.07 -2.50 -9.24
C TYR A 195 18.68 -2.17 -9.76
N GLU A 196 18.46 -0.89 -10.01
CA GLU A 196 17.20 -0.40 -10.58
C GLU A 196 16.89 -1.06 -11.93
N THR A 197 15.64 -1.42 -12.13
CA THR A 197 15.11 -1.97 -13.38
C THR A 197 13.85 -1.21 -13.79
N PRO A 198 13.96 0.05 -14.28
CA PRO A 198 12.81 0.92 -14.53
C PRO A 198 11.82 0.37 -15.57
N GLN A 199 12.27 -0.55 -16.41
CA GLN A 199 11.42 -1.23 -17.42
C GLN A 199 10.66 -2.44 -16.84
N GLY A 200 10.89 -2.77 -15.55
CA GLY A 200 10.38 -3.98 -14.93
C GLY A 200 11.27 -5.21 -15.17
N PRO A 201 10.80 -6.41 -14.87
CA PRO A 201 11.60 -7.62 -14.98
C PRO A 201 11.87 -7.99 -16.45
N PRO A 202 12.98 -8.68 -16.72
CA PRO A 202 13.24 -9.25 -18.04
C PRO A 202 12.14 -10.22 -18.47
N LYS A 203 12.07 -10.50 -19.78
CA LYS A 203 11.12 -11.46 -20.34
C LYS A 203 11.28 -12.84 -19.67
N GLY A 204 10.17 -13.43 -19.27
CA GLY A 204 10.13 -14.76 -18.62
C GLY A 204 10.08 -14.70 -17.09
N TYR A 205 10.23 -13.53 -16.49
CA TYR A 205 10.03 -13.33 -15.05
C TYR A 205 8.64 -12.77 -14.75
N ASN A 206 8.11 -13.09 -13.58
CA ASN A 206 6.78 -12.68 -13.14
C ASN A 206 6.82 -11.56 -12.11
N SER A 207 7.95 -11.41 -11.43
CA SER A 207 8.14 -10.49 -10.32
C SER A 207 9.60 -10.10 -10.17
N ILE A 208 9.83 -9.09 -9.33
CA ILE A 208 11.17 -8.69 -8.90
C ILE A 208 11.25 -8.84 -7.38
N TRP A 209 12.40 -9.35 -6.92
CA TRP A 209 12.89 -9.18 -5.57
C TRP A 209 14.12 -8.27 -5.62
N ALA A 210 13.93 -7.04 -5.22
CA ALA A 210 14.99 -6.06 -5.14
C ALA A 210 15.58 -6.09 -3.73
N HIS A 211 16.86 -6.44 -3.66
CA HIS A 211 17.55 -6.69 -2.40
C HIS A 211 18.10 -5.42 -1.77
N THR A 212 18.13 -5.42 -0.47
CA THR A 212 18.84 -4.44 0.36
C THR A 212 20.32 -4.39 -0.02
N LYS A 213 20.89 -3.20 -0.03
CA LYS A 213 22.34 -3.01 -0.20
C LYS A 213 23.11 -3.70 0.91
N THR A 214 24.26 -4.26 0.53
CA THR A 214 25.25 -4.82 1.45
C THR A 214 26.59 -4.09 1.27
N GLU A 215 27.57 -4.40 2.10
CA GLU A 215 28.94 -3.88 1.92
C GLU A 215 29.59 -4.35 0.62
N GLU A 216 29.11 -5.47 0.06
CA GLU A 216 29.68 -6.12 -1.13
C GLU A 216 29.01 -5.67 -2.45
N ASN A 217 27.90 -4.91 -2.38
CA ASN A 217 27.19 -4.44 -3.57
C ASN A 217 26.89 -2.94 -3.51
N GLU A 218 26.76 -2.31 -4.68
CA GLU A 218 26.45 -0.89 -4.84
C GLU A 218 24.94 -0.59 -4.87
N GLY A 219 24.10 -1.50 -4.34
CA GLY A 219 22.66 -1.33 -4.27
C GLY A 219 22.27 -0.10 -3.45
N GLU A 220 21.13 0.46 -3.73
CA GLU A 220 20.64 1.69 -3.07
C GLU A 220 19.54 1.44 -2.01
N LEU A 221 18.93 0.27 -2.02
CA LEU A 221 17.83 -0.02 -1.11
C LEU A 221 18.30 -0.23 0.32
N LEU A 222 17.59 0.36 1.26
CA LEU A 222 17.79 0.13 2.69
C LEU A 222 17.04 -1.10 3.21
N ASP A 223 15.99 -1.52 2.51
CA ASP A 223 15.14 -2.67 2.83
C ASP A 223 14.68 -3.33 1.54
N ASP A 224 14.49 -4.63 1.56
CA ASP A 224 14.00 -5.40 0.41
C ASP A 224 12.65 -4.90 -0.10
N GLU A 225 12.49 -4.92 -1.42
CA GLU A 225 11.24 -4.65 -2.11
C GLU A 225 10.84 -5.82 -3.00
N PHE A 226 9.55 -6.11 -2.99
CA PHE A 226 8.93 -7.14 -3.80
C PHE A 226 7.92 -6.48 -4.73
N ILE A 227 8.05 -6.76 -6.01
CA ILE A 227 7.23 -6.10 -7.03
C ILE A 227 6.56 -7.16 -7.90
N VAL A 228 5.24 -7.02 -8.07
CA VAL A 228 4.44 -7.83 -8.99
C VAL A 228 3.76 -6.92 -10.01
N TYR A 229 3.45 -7.43 -11.19
CA TYR A 229 3.04 -6.61 -12.34
C TYR A 229 1.63 -6.89 -12.82
N ASP A 230 0.94 -7.82 -12.17
CA ASP A 230 -0.47 -8.14 -12.45
C ASP A 230 -1.26 -8.05 -11.14
N PRO A 231 -2.36 -7.29 -11.07
CA PRO A 231 -3.19 -7.20 -9.86
C PRO A 231 -3.69 -8.56 -9.36
N GLY A 232 -3.80 -9.56 -10.23
CA GLY A 232 -4.14 -10.93 -9.84
C GLY A 232 -3.05 -11.64 -9.06
N GLN A 233 -1.81 -11.14 -9.04
CA GLN A 233 -0.72 -11.65 -8.22
C GLN A 233 -0.79 -11.16 -6.77
N ALA A 234 -1.62 -10.15 -6.47
CA ALA A 234 -1.69 -9.52 -5.15
C ALA A 234 -3.06 -9.73 -4.49
N LYS A 235 -3.05 -10.14 -3.21
CA LYS A 235 -4.26 -10.28 -2.41
C LYS A 235 -4.06 -9.69 -1.03
N VAL A 236 -4.82 -8.65 -0.70
CA VAL A 236 -4.90 -8.12 0.66
C VAL A 236 -5.64 -9.12 1.55
N THR A 237 -5.09 -9.41 2.72
CA THR A 237 -5.66 -10.37 3.68
C THR A 237 -6.05 -9.75 5.01
N HIS A 238 -5.28 -8.75 5.46
CA HIS A 238 -5.54 -8.07 6.73
C HIS A 238 -5.32 -6.57 6.59
N LEU A 239 -6.06 -5.81 7.39
CA LEU A 239 -5.85 -4.39 7.65
C LEU A 239 -5.41 -4.24 9.10
N ILE A 240 -4.26 -3.62 9.31
CA ILE A 240 -3.65 -3.41 10.61
C ILE A 240 -3.76 -1.93 10.96
N GLU A 241 -4.53 -1.62 12.00
CA GLU A 241 -4.63 -0.27 12.55
C GLU A 241 -3.52 -0.06 13.58
N LEU A 242 -2.73 0.99 13.37
CA LEU A 242 -1.63 1.41 14.21
C LEU A 242 -1.93 2.75 14.87
N ARG A 243 -1.36 2.96 16.05
CA ARG A 243 -1.35 4.26 16.73
C ARG A 243 0.05 4.61 17.17
N LYS A 244 0.39 5.90 17.13
CA LYS A 244 1.58 6.41 17.78
C LYS A 244 1.28 6.54 19.28
N VAL A 245 2.15 5.98 20.10
CA VAL A 245 2.09 6.12 21.56
C VAL A 245 3.07 7.21 21.92
N VAL A 246 2.58 8.27 22.54
CA VAL A 246 3.38 9.41 23.04
C VAL A 246 4.08 9.01 24.31
#